data_745e403185686f74aca2aa440c6e01ba
#
_entry.id   745e403185686f74aca2aa440c6e01ba
#
_cell.length_a   1.000
_cell.length_b   1.000
_cell.length_c   1.000
_cell.angle_alpha   90.00
_cell.angle_beta   90.00
_cell.angle_gamma   90.00
#
_symmetry.space_group_name_H-M   'P 1'
#
loop_
_entity.id
_entity.type
_entity.pdbx_description
1 polymer ?
#
loop_
_entity_poly.entity_id
_entity_poly.type
_entity_poly.pdbx_seq_one_letter_code
_entity_poly.pdbx_strand_id
1 'polypeptide(L)'
;MAPAARPTGLTPADHRAYGGLLADVHAACNAQDLDALGGLATPEMVEQFGDRFASDVYDVVTDVRLRRMRPVRVWSENGLDHATIHMRYSMTAVVCDGYGRVLHGARAGRVTVEESWTYVRCGRWLLEAIQPASGTRDRAARGTPAAGSFVRSAP
;
A
#
# COMPACT_ATOMS: atom_id res chain seq x y z
N MET A 1 -31.05 16.88 5.70
CA MET A 1 -30.34 16.99 6.17
C MET A 1 -29.18 17.17 5.64
N ALA A 2 -28.58 17.77 5.96
CA ALA A 2 -27.51 18.13 5.40
C ALA A 2 -26.58 17.14 5.42
N PRO A 3 -25.93 17.00 4.53
CA PRO A 3 -25.00 16.08 4.48
C PRO A 3 -24.03 16.55 5.34
N ALA A 4 -23.56 15.79 5.99
CA ALA A 4 -22.63 16.09 6.84
C ALA A 4 -21.63 16.78 6.11
N ALA A 5 -21.20 17.64 6.63
CA ALA A 5 -20.26 18.39 6.08
C ALA A 5 -19.15 17.53 5.86
N ARG A 6 -18.63 17.53 4.85
CA ARG A 6 -17.66 16.83 4.63
C ARG A 6 -16.53 17.23 5.21
N PRO A 7 -15.66 16.53 5.54
CA PRO A 7 -14.51 16.78 6.18
C PRO A 7 -13.75 17.51 5.23
N THR A 8 -13.55 18.67 5.45
CA THR A 8 -12.83 19.39 4.61
C THR A 8 -11.42 19.10 4.73
N GLY A 9 -10.97 18.44 5.63
CA GLY A 9 -9.57 18.18 5.74
C GLY A 9 -9.30 17.00 6.59
N LEU A 10 -8.14 16.43 6.48
CA LEU A 10 -7.77 15.31 7.29
C LEU A 10 -7.04 15.80 8.53
N THR A 11 -7.22 15.12 9.63
CA THR A 11 -6.60 15.52 10.89
C THR A 11 -5.22 14.92 11.01
N PRO A 12 -4.40 15.40 11.94
CA PRO A 12 -3.11 14.75 12.18
C PRO A 12 -3.25 13.30 12.56
N ALA A 13 -4.35 12.94 13.24
CA ALA A 13 -4.58 11.56 13.59
C ALA A 13 -4.81 10.73 12.33
N ASP A 14 -5.50 11.27 11.34
CA ASP A 14 -5.71 10.58 10.08
C ASP A 14 -4.37 10.36 9.39
N HIS A 15 -3.50 11.34 9.40
CA HIS A 15 -2.21 11.20 8.76
C HIS A 15 -1.38 10.13 9.47
N ARG A 16 -1.46 10.07 10.77
CA ARG A 16 -0.74 9.04 11.50
C ARG A 16 -1.28 7.66 11.17
N ALA A 17 -2.60 7.56 10.98
CA ALA A 17 -3.21 6.28 10.64
C ALA A 17 -2.71 5.80 9.29
N TYR A 18 -2.61 6.69 8.30
CA TYR A 18 -2.16 6.29 6.98
C TYR A 18 -0.69 5.84 7.02
N GLY A 19 0.14 6.55 7.76
CA GLY A 19 1.55 6.15 7.88
C GLY A 19 1.69 4.82 8.58
N GLY A 20 0.86 4.59 9.60
CA GLY A 20 0.89 3.31 10.30
C GLY A 20 0.43 2.17 9.40
N LEU A 21 -0.61 2.42 8.57
CA LEU A 21 -1.08 1.41 7.65
C LEU A 21 -0.02 1.06 6.62
N LEU A 22 0.72 2.05 6.14
CA LEU A 22 1.79 1.78 5.19
C LEU A 22 2.76 0.77 5.78
N ALA A 23 3.20 0.99 6.99
CA ALA A 23 4.16 0.10 7.64
C ALA A 23 3.54 -1.27 7.95
N ASP A 24 2.33 -1.27 8.47
CA ASP A 24 1.69 -2.50 8.89
C ASP A 24 1.33 -3.40 7.70
N VAL A 25 0.89 -2.80 6.61
CA VAL A 25 0.55 -3.58 5.43
C VAL A 25 1.80 -4.23 4.86
N HIS A 26 2.90 -3.51 4.79
CA HIS A 26 4.14 -4.11 4.27
C HIS A 26 4.63 -5.23 5.19
N ALA A 27 4.51 -5.05 6.50
CA ALA A 27 4.93 -6.09 7.43
C ALA A 27 4.06 -7.34 7.28
N ALA A 28 2.74 -7.16 7.12
CA ALA A 28 1.84 -8.28 6.97
C ALA A 28 2.09 -8.99 5.64
N CYS A 29 2.38 -8.24 4.59
CA CYS A 29 2.68 -8.84 3.30
C CYS A 29 3.97 -9.65 3.34
N ASN A 30 4.98 -9.16 4.03
CA ASN A 30 6.23 -9.91 4.15
C ASN A 30 6.00 -11.23 4.87
N ALA A 31 5.10 -11.25 5.82
CA ALA A 31 4.79 -12.46 6.56
C ALA A 31 3.71 -13.29 5.85
N GLN A 32 3.15 -12.76 4.78
CA GLN A 32 2.04 -13.39 4.06
C GLN A 32 0.91 -13.71 5.02
N ASP A 33 0.64 -12.80 5.93
CA ASP A 33 -0.33 -12.98 6.99
C ASP A 33 -1.68 -12.41 6.59
N LEU A 34 -2.52 -13.22 6.00
CA LEU A 34 -3.83 -12.75 5.54
C LEU A 34 -4.74 -12.36 6.68
N ASP A 35 -4.58 -12.98 7.84
CA ASP A 35 -5.40 -12.60 8.98
C ASP A 35 -5.06 -11.18 9.43
N ALA A 36 -3.80 -10.86 9.48
CA ALA A 36 -3.39 -9.51 9.84
C ALA A 36 -3.90 -8.51 8.81
N LEU A 37 -3.82 -8.87 7.52
CA LEU A 37 -4.29 -7.99 6.49
C LEU A 37 -5.79 -7.76 6.57
N GLY A 38 -6.53 -8.72 7.10
CA GLY A 38 -7.97 -8.57 7.26
C GLY A 38 -8.36 -7.43 8.19
N GLY A 39 -7.44 -7.03 9.07
CA GLY A 39 -7.70 -5.90 9.94
C GLY A 39 -7.17 -4.59 9.40
N LEU A 40 -6.49 -4.63 8.26
CA LEU A 40 -5.84 -3.46 7.69
C LEU A 40 -6.40 -3.04 6.34
N ALA A 41 -7.11 -3.92 5.69
CA ALA A 41 -7.55 -3.69 4.31
C ALA A 41 -8.95 -4.23 4.09
N THR A 42 -9.58 -3.80 3.01
CA THR A 42 -10.92 -4.30 2.69
C THR A 42 -10.83 -5.74 2.22
N PRO A 43 -11.93 -6.49 2.27
CA PRO A 43 -11.90 -7.88 1.81
C PRO A 43 -11.39 -8.03 0.38
N GLU A 44 -11.75 -7.10 -0.50
CA GLU A 44 -11.31 -7.16 -1.88
C GLU A 44 -9.79 -7.00 -1.98
N MET A 45 -9.24 -6.14 -1.15
CA MET A 45 -7.81 -5.92 -1.16
C MET A 45 -7.09 -7.13 -0.58
N VAL A 46 -7.66 -7.73 0.46
CA VAL A 46 -7.08 -8.92 1.06
C VAL A 46 -7.05 -10.05 0.03
N GLU A 47 -8.08 -10.16 -0.77
CA GLU A 47 -8.12 -11.17 -1.79
C GLU A 47 -7.02 -10.97 -2.82
N GLN A 48 -6.78 -9.73 -3.22
CA GLN A 48 -5.71 -9.44 -4.15
C GLN A 48 -4.35 -9.80 -3.57
N PHE A 49 -4.13 -9.53 -2.30
CA PHE A 49 -2.88 -9.90 -1.66
C PHE A 49 -2.76 -11.43 -1.64
N GLY A 50 -3.84 -12.14 -1.35
CA GLY A 50 -3.81 -13.59 -1.30
C GLY A 50 -3.43 -14.18 -2.65
N ASP A 51 -3.94 -13.61 -3.74
CA ASP A 51 -3.61 -14.08 -5.07
C ASP A 51 -2.12 -13.91 -5.34
N ARG A 52 -1.55 -12.84 -4.82
CA ARG A 52 -0.13 -12.63 -5.05
C ARG A 52 0.71 -13.56 -4.21
N PHE A 53 0.28 -13.89 -3.01
CA PHE A 53 1.03 -14.79 -2.16
C PHE A 53 1.06 -16.21 -2.73
N ALA A 54 0.15 -16.51 -3.64
CA ALA A 54 0.12 -17.83 -4.25
C ALA A 54 1.23 -18.00 -5.29
N SER A 55 1.93 -16.93 -5.60
CA SER A 55 3.00 -17.00 -6.57
C SER A 55 4.24 -17.68 -5.98
N ASP A 56 5.04 -18.33 -6.83
CA ASP A 56 6.26 -18.96 -6.36
C ASP A 56 7.34 -17.93 -6.10
N VAL A 57 7.12 -16.70 -6.51
CA VAL A 57 8.10 -15.66 -6.36
C VAL A 57 7.43 -14.51 -5.62
N TYR A 58 8.04 -13.97 -4.62
CA TYR A 58 7.46 -12.88 -3.88
C TYR A 58 8.52 -11.87 -3.46
N ASP A 59 8.05 -10.67 -3.14
CA ASP A 59 8.92 -9.58 -2.74
C ASP A 59 8.94 -9.48 -1.23
N VAL A 60 10.10 -9.25 -0.67
CA VAL A 60 10.24 -8.95 0.75
C VAL A 60 10.71 -7.51 0.85
N VAL A 61 9.92 -6.70 1.51
CA VAL A 61 10.17 -5.27 1.62
C VAL A 61 10.53 -4.93 3.06
N THR A 62 11.64 -4.25 3.25
CA THR A 62 12.05 -3.90 4.60
C THR A 62 12.42 -2.44 4.67
N ASP A 63 12.55 -1.95 5.88
CA ASP A 63 13.03 -0.59 6.15
C ASP A 63 12.21 0.44 5.36
N VAL A 64 10.92 0.36 5.48
CA VAL A 64 10.02 1.29 4.82
C VAL A 64 10.07 2.62 5.54
N ARG A 65 10.34 3.70 4.83
CA ARG A 65 10.39 5.02 5.43
C ARG A 65 9.54 5.99 4.64
N LEU A 66 8.49 6.47 5.28
CA LEU A 66 7.61 7.43 4.63
C LEU A 66 8.35 8.76 4.49
N ARG A 67 8.40 9.28 3.25
CA ARG A 67 9.08 10.52 2.99
C ARG A 67 8.10 11.67 2.81
N ARG A 68 6.96 11.42 2.24
CA ARG A 68 6.01 12.47 1.97
C ARG A 68 4.65 11.89 1.80
N MET A 69 3.65 12.60 2.24
CA MET A 69 2.29 12.17 2.18
C MET A 69 1.43 13.37 1.93
N ARG A 70 0.52 13.28 0.98
CA ARG A 70 -0.30 14.43 0.64
C ARG A 70 -1.65 13.95 0.16
N PRO A 71 -2.74 14.52 0.66
CA PRO A 71 -4.07 14.12 0.20
C PRO A 71 -4.27 14.54 -1.25
N VAL A 72 -4.86 13.65 -2.03
CA VAL A 72 -5.18 13.94 -3.40
C VAL A 72 -6.68 14.14 -3.53
N ARG A 73 -7.45 13.35 -2.81
CA ARG A 73 -8.89 13.42 -2.90
C ARG A 73 -9.51 12.92 -1.62
N VAL A 74 -10.53 13.60 -1.14
CA VAL A 74 -11.27 13.16 0.04
C VAL A 74 -12.73 13.28 -0.31
N TRP A 75 -13.50 12.24 -0.09
CA TRP A 75 -14.92 12.26 -0.45
C TRP A 75 -15.72 11.29 0.43
N SER A 76 -17.03 11.39 0.35
CA SER A 76 -17.91 10.47 1.04
C SER A 76 -18.79 9.79 0.01
N GLU A 77 -19.02 8.53 0.19
CA GLU A 77 -19.81 7.77 -0.73
C GLU A 77 -20.48 6.65 0.03
N ASN A 78 -21.78 6.47 -0.15
CA ASN A 78 -22.53 5.44 0.54
C ASN A 78 -22.37 5.51 2.07
N GLY A 79 -22.26 6.72 2.56
CA GLY A 79 -22.16 6.90 4.02
C GLY A 79 -20.78 6.68 4.59
N LEU A 80 -19.80 6.38 3.76
CA LEU A 80 -18.45 6.16 4.24
C LEU A 80 -17.50 7.23 3.72
N ASP A 81 -16.51 7.54 4.50
CA ASP A 81 -15.49 8.50 4.08
C ASP A 81 -14.38 7.76 3.37
N HIS A 82 -13.89 8.35 2.31
CA HIS A 82 -12.78 7.81 1.54
C HIS A 82 -11.70 8.88 1.40
N ALA A 83 -10.48 8.46 1.27
CA ALA A 83 -9.37 9.39 1.02
C ALA A 83 -8.32 8.71 0.16
N THR A 84 -7.84 9.42 -0.85
CA THR A 84 -6.72 8.96 -1.64
C THR A 84 -5.52 9.82 -1.26
N ILE A 85 -4.47 9.19 -0.85
CA ILE A 85 -3.28 9.86 -0.36
C ILE A 85 -2.10 9.50 -1.28
N HIS A 86 -1.44 10.51 -1.77
CA HIS A 86 -0.23 10.29 -2.56
C HIS A 86 0.90 10.10 -1.56
N MET A 87 1.60 9.00 -1.67
CA MET A 87 2.67 8.67 -0.75
C MET A 87 3.97 8.50 -1.48
N ARG A 88 5.03 9.03 -0.90
CA ARG A 88 6.36 8.80 -1.41
C ARG A 88 7.12 8.18 -0.27
N TYR A 89 7.66 7.02 -0.47
CA TYR A 89 8.39 6.33 0.59
C TYR A 89 9.58 5.59 0.00
N SER A 90 10.54 5.29 0.84
CA SER A 90 11.70 4.52 0.39
C SER A 90 11.70 3.20 1.13
N MET A 91 12.30 2.22 0.53
CA MET A 91 12.33 0.89 1.10
C MET A 91 13.45 0.09 0.48
N THR A 92 13.76 -1.04 1.07
CA THR A 92 14.66 -2.01 0.49
C THR A 92 13.82 -3.22 0.11
N ALA A 93 13.97 -3.72 -1.10
CA ALA A 93 13.18 -4.85 -1.55
C ALA A 93 14.05 -5.89 -2.21
N VAL A 94 13.75 -7.15 -1.98
CA VAL A 94 14.43 -8.24 -2.64
C VAL A 94 13.38 -9.21 -3.11
N VAL A 95 13.69 -9.97 -4.15
CA VAL A 95 12.78 -10.96 -4.70
C VAL A 95 13.24 -12.32 -4.20
N CYS A 96 12.31 -13.07 -3.63
CA CYS A 96 12.62 -14.38 -3.08
C CYS A 96 11.78 -15.45 -3.77
N ASP A 97 12.29 -16.69 -3.78
CA ASP A 97 11.52 -17.81 -4.31
C ASP A 97 10.67 -18.41 -3.20
N GLY A 98 9.93 -19.45 -3.50
CA GLY A 98 9.04 -20.07 -2.54
C GLY A 98 9.74 -20.71 -1.35
N TYR A 99 11.06 -20.82 -1.40
CA TYR A 99 11.81 -21.39 -0.29
C TYR A 99 12.54 -20.29 0.48
N GLY A 100 12.27 -19.04 0.17
CA GLY A 100 12.89 -17.94 0.89
C GLY A 100 14.26 -17.55 0.37
N ARG A 101 14.71 -18.13 -0.72
CA ARG A 101 16.02 -17.78 -1.24
C ARG A 101 15.93 -16.55 -2.09
N VAL A 102 16.91 -15.66 -1.95
CA VAL A 102 16.91 -14.42 -2.70
C VAL A 102 17.30 -14.73 -4.15
N LEU A 103 16.48 -14.31 -5.10
CA LEU A 103 16.72 -14.61 -6.49
C LEU A 103 17.66 -13.61 -7.13
N HIS A 104 17.41 -12.36 -7.00
CA HIS A 104 18.32 -11.40 -7.53
C HIS A 104 18.00 -10.08 -6.87
N GLY A 105 18.80 -9.15 -6.98
CA GLY A 105 18.55 -7.91 -6.30
C GLY A 105 18.94 -7.92 -4.88
N ALA A 106 19.65 -8.91 -4.49
CA ALA A 106 20.00 -8.99 -3.13
C ALA A 106 20.63 -7.75 -2.65
N ARG A 107 21.35 -7.11 -3.45
CA ARG A 107 21.92 -6.01 -2.96
C ARG A 107 21.32 -4.89 -3.46
N ALA A 108 20.17 -4.86 -3.81
CA ALA A 108 19.51 -3.75 -4.28
C ALA A 108 19.59 -2.71 -3.25
N GLY A 109 19.89 -1.62 -3.51
CA GLY A 109 19.91 -0.57 -2.53
C GLY A 109 18.51 -0.13 -2.25
N ARG A 110 18.40 1.02 -1.61
CA ARG A 110 17.13 1.56 -1.26
C ARG A 110 16.48 2.15 -2.50
N VAL A 111 15.21 1.91 -2.69
CA VAL A 111 14.47 2.48 -3.81
C VAL A 111 13.39 3.41 -3.27
N THR A 112 12.99 4.38 -4.07
CA THR A 112 11.92 5.30 -3.72
C THR A 112 10.71 4.98 -4.57
N VAL A 113 9.57 4.91 -3.94
CA VAL A 113 8.31 4.54 -4.57
C VAL A 113 7.33 5.67 -4.40
N GLU A 114 6.54 5.93 -5.44
CA GLU A 114 5.45 6.90 -5.35
C GLU A 114 4.18 6.20 -5.77
N GLU A 115 3.22 6.19 -4.89
CA GLU A 115 1.96 5.51 -5.10
C GLU A 115 0.83 6.31 -4.49
N SER A 116 -0.38 6.07 -4.98
CA SER A 116 -1.57 6.62 -4.38
C SER A 116 -2.27 5.49 -3.67
N TRP A 117 -2.48 5.64 -2.39
CA TRP A 117 -3.17 4.66 -1.57
C TRP A 117 -4.54 5.22 -1.23
N THR A 118 -5.59 4.45 -1.48
CA THR A 118 -6.95 4.86 -1.20
C THR A 118 -7.44 4.10 0.02
N TYR A 119 -8.02 4.84 0.95
CA TYR A 119 -8.49 4.27 2.20
C TYR A 119 -9.98 4.55 2.36
N VAL A 120 -10.66 3.69 3.08
CA VAL A 120 -12.06 3.88 3.41
C VAL A 120 -12.19 3.76 4.93
N ARG A 121 -13.03 4.60 5.52
CA ARG A 121 -13.20 4.56 6.96
C ARG A 121 -14.46 3.77 7.34
N CYS A 122 -14.25 2.63 7.97
CA CYS A 122 -15.33 1.80 8.46
C CYS A 122 -15.03 1.60 9.92
N GLY A 123 -15.32 2.60 10.73
CA GLY A 123 -14.90 2.56 12.12
C GLY A 123 -13.45 2.96 12.24
N ARG A 124 -12.63 2.49 11.33
CA ARG A 124 -11.24 2.88 11.28
C ARG A 124 -10.86 2.86 9.82
N TRP A 125 -9.72 3.42 9.50
CA TRP A 125 -9.29 3.48 8.13
C TRP A 125 -8.78 2.10 7.68
N LEU A 126 -9.22 1.67 6.51
CA LEU A 126 -8.78 0.43 5.90
C LEU A 126 -8.27 0.73 4.51
N LEU A 127 -7.27 0.00 4.06
CA LEU A 127 -6.74 0.17 2.73
C LEU A 127 -7.70 -0.42 1.71
N GLU A 128 -8.03 0.36 0.71
CA GLU A 128 -8.99 -0.04 -0.31
C GLU A 128 -8.37 -0.24 -1.68
N ALA A 129 -7.35 0.49 -2.01
CA ALA A 129 -6.70 0.36 -3.31
C ALA A 129 -5.30 0.96 -3.30
N ILE A 130 -4.43 0.46 -4.14
CA ILE A 130 -3.10 1.00 -4.35
C ILE A 130 -2.89 1.14 -5.84
N GLN A 131 -2.41 2.31 -6.26
CA GLN A 131 -2.13 2.55 -7.67
C GLN A 131 -0.83 3.30 -7.82
N PRO A 132 -0.12 3.13 -8.90
CA PRO A 132 1.12 3.85 -9.08
C PRO A 132 0.79 5.30 -9.33
N ALA A 133 1.59 6.19 -8.86
CA ALA A 133 1.39 7.58 -9.17
C ALA A 133 1.96 7.83 -10.56
N SER A 134 1.51 8.89 -11.20
CA SER A 134 1.99 9.21 -12.50
C SER A 134 3.47 9.43 -12.44
N GLY A 135 4.18 8.91 -13.32
CA GLY A 135 5.60 9.13 -13.36
C GLY A 135 6.47 8.11 -12.69
N THR A 136 5.88 7.22 -11.93
CA THR A 136 6.69 6.23 -11.30
C THR A 136 6.83 5.00 -12.12
N ARG A 137 6.11 4.93 -13.22
CA ARG A 137 6.17 3.81 -14.02
C ARG A 137 7.54 3.44 -14.46
N ASP A 138 8.36 4.38 -14.81
CA ASP A 138 9.64 4.04 -15.28
C ASP A 138 10.47 3.34 -14.26
N ARG A 139 10.31 3.78 -13.03
CA ARG A 139 11.08 3.21 -12.01
C ARG A 139 10.68 1.81 -11.78
N ALA A 140 9.41 1.55 -11.84
CA ALA A 140 8.93 0.22 -11.63
C ALA A 140 9.46 -0.65 -12.74
N ALA A 141 9.55 -0.09 -13.91
CA ALA A 141 9.99 -0.88 -15.01
C ALA A 141 11.41 -1.29 -14.87
N ARG A 142 12.16 -0.62 -14.06
CA ARG A 142 13.49 -0.99 -13.88
C ARG A 142 13.63 -2.03 -12.87
N GLY A 143 12.71 -2.74 -12.57
CA GLY A 143 12.86 -3.85 -11.70
C GLY A 143 12.65 -3.57 -10.27
N THR A 144 11.88 -2.67 -9.95
CA THR A 144 11.60 -2.39 -8.59
C THR A 144 10.47 -3.25 -8.25
N PRO A 145 10.69 -4.39 -7.85
CA PRO A 145 9.69 -5.39 -7.75
C PRO A 145 8.56 -5.11 -6.85
N ALA A 146 8.84 -4.71 -5.70
CA ALA A 146 7.78 -4.61 -4.73
C ALA A 146 6.70 -3.67 -5.14
N ALA A 147 7.06 -2.54 -5.62
CA ALA A 147 6.08 -1.59 -5.98
C ALA A 147 5.22 -2.14 -7.05
N GLY A 148 5.83 -2.76 -8.00
CA GLY A 148 5.05 -3.27 -9.05
C GLY A 148 4.14 -4.34 -8.61
N SER A 149 4.55 -5.08 -7.65
CA SER A 149 3.78 -6.18 -7.29
C SER A 149 2.44 -5.84 -6.74
N PHE A 150 2.30 -4.87 -5.93
CA PHE A 150 1.01 -4.58 -5.40
C PHE A 150 0.14 -3.93 -6.44
N VAL A 151 0.70 -3.14 -7.26
CA VAL A 151 -0.08 -2.40 -8.14
C VAL A 151 -0.66 -3.16 -9.25
N ARG A 152 0.01 -4.12 -9.74
CA ARG A 152 -0.48 -4.75 -10.77
C ARG A 152 -1.42 -5.70 -10.57
N SER A 153 -1.81 -5.93 -9.44
CA SER A 153 -2.76 -6.90 -9.20
C SER A 153 -4.05 -6.45 -9.73
N ALA A 154 -4.17 -5.26 -10.06
CA ALA A 154 -5.45 -4.80 -10.48
C ALA A 154 -5.57 -5.13 -11.92
N PRO A 155 -6.52 -5.71 -12.41
CA PRO A 155 -6.65 -6.07 -13.79
C PRO A 155 -6.98 -4.93 -14.65
#